data_b08f0364f0ce3e97ebada738f4705100
#
_entry.id   b08f0364f0ce3e97ebada738f4705100
#
_cell.length_a   1.000
_cell.length_b   1.000
_cell.length_c   1.000
_cell.angle_alpha   90.00
_cell.angle_beta   90.00
_cell.angle_gamma   90.00
#
_symmetry.space_group_name_H-M   'P 1'
#
loop_
_entity.id
_entity.type
_entity.pdbx_description
1 polymer ?
#
loop_
_entity_poly.entity_id
_entity_poly.type
_entity_poly.pdbx_seq_one_letter_code
_entity_poly.pdbx_strand_id
1 'polypeptide(L)'
;MAEAASMRVEVVSPERVLFSGEATQVITRTLGGGEVAFLAGHAPFLGALTASHTRIYLADGKVQDVAIHGGFVEVSNNKVSLLTDLAELGGEIDRARALRAKEAAEERLRGEH
;
A
#
# COMPACT_ATOMS: atom_id res chain seq x y z
N MET A 1 -18.52 -8.25 -17.15
CA MET A 1 -18.28 -7.56 -15.88
C MET A 1 -17.02 -6.72 -16.01
N ALA A 2 -17.10 -5.48 -15.61
CA ALA A 2 -15.95 -4.59 -15.71
C ALA A 2 -14.88 -4.97 -14.70
N GLU A 3 -13.63 -4.96 -15.13
CA GLU A 3 -12.52 -5.15 -14.22
C GLU A 3 -12.33 -3.88 -13.37
N ALA A 4 -11.83 -4.05 -12.17
CA ALA A 4 -11.50 -2.92 -11.32
C ALA A 4 -10.39 -2.10 -12.01
N ALA A 5 -10.52 -0.77 -11.97
CA ALA A 5 -9.49 0.10 -12.51
C ALA A 5 -8.19 -0.11 -11.75
N SER A 6 -7.08 -0.10 -12.47
CA SER A 6 -5.76 -0.30 -11.87
C SER A 6 -4.85 0.89 -12.12
N MET A 7 -3.79 0.94 -11.33
CA MET A 7 -2.76 1.94 -11.42
C MET A 7 -1.40 1.27 -11.28
N ARG A 8 -0.37 1.93 -11.77
CA ARG A 8 1.00 1.47 -11.61
C ARG A 8 1.48 1.78 -10.20
N VAL A 9 2.16 0.84 -9.56
CA VAL A 9 2.78 1.06 -8.25
C VAL A 9 4.23 0.63 -8.30
N GLU A 10 5.10 1.48 -7.78
CA GLU A 10 6.51 1.16 -7.64
C GLU A 10 6.98 1.49 -6.23
N VAL A 11 7.80 0.61 -5.67
CA VAL A 11 8.55 0.87 -4.43
C VAL A 11 10.00 0.98 -4.84
N VAL A 12 10.59 2.15 -4.60
CA VAL A 12 11.91 2.49 -5.13
C VAL A 12 12.83 2.95 -4.00
N SER A 13 14.04 2.41 -3.97
CA SER A 13 15.13 2.93 -3.15
C SER A 13 16.08 3.70 -4.05
N PRO A 14 17.05 4.46 -3.49
CA PRO A 14 18.03 5.16 -4.32
C PRO A 14 18.81 4.25 -5.25
N GLU A 15 18.95 2.98 -4.91
CA GLU A 15 19.78 2.04 -5.66
C GLU A 15 19.00 1.20 -6.67
N ARG A 16 17.72 0.97 -6.43
CA ARG A 16 16.96 0.04 -7.29
C ARG A 16 15.46 0.12 -7.07
N VAL A 17 14.73 -0.45 -8.00
CA VAL A 17 13.29 -0.69 -7.85
C VAL A 17 13.13 -1.98 -7.05
N LEU A 18 12.47 -1.87 -5.89
CA LEU A 18 12.23 -3.02 -5.02
C LEU A 18 10.97 -3.80 -5.42
N PHE A 19 9.97 -3.09 -5.91
CA PHE A 19 8.72 -3.69 -6.33
C PHE A 19 8.10 -2.86 -7.45
N SER A 20 7.42 -3.51 -8.39
CA SER A 20 6.71 -2.84 -9.46
C SER A 20 5.53 -3.72 -9.89
N GLY A 21 4.37 -3.12 -10.08
CA GLY A 21 3.19 -3.88 -10.50
C GLY A 21 1.96 -3.03 -10.70
N GLU A 22 0.87 -3.70 -11.06
CA GLU A 22 -0.45 -3.07 -11.20
C GLU A 22 -1.26 -3.35 -9.95
N ALA A 23 -1.91 -2.31 -9.44
CA ALA A 23 -2.68 -2.41 -8.21
C ALA A 23 -4.02 -1.70 -8.35
N THR A 24 -4.98 -2.14 -7.56
CA THR A 24 -6.29 -1.48 -7.48
C THR A 24 -6.35 -0.51 -6.32
N GLN A 25 -5.48 -0.70 -5.32
CA GLN A 25 -5.46 0.14 -4.15
C GLN A 25 -4.10 0.05 -3.46
N VAL A 26 -3.64 1.16 -2.90
CA VAL A 26 -2.45 1.19 -2.03
C VAL A 26 -2.85 1.88 -0.74
N ILE A 27 -2.59 1.22 0.39
CA ILE A 27 -2.84 1.80 1.72
C ILE A 27 -1.51 1.98 2.40
N THR A 28 -1.22 3.21 2.77
CA THR A 28 0.03 3.56 3.46
C THR A 28 -0.25 4.57 4.57
N ARG A 29 0.77 4.95 5.31
CA ARG A 29 0.61 5.90 6.41
C ARG A 29 1.55 7.08 6.23
N THR A 30 0.99 8.27 6.24
CA THR A 30 1.74 9.52 6.07
C THR A 30 1.94 10.22 7.41
N LEU A 31 3.00 11.02 7.48
CA LEU A 31 3.25 11.87 8.65
C LEU A 31 2.15 12.92 8.75
N GLY A 32 1.51 13.01 9.89
CA GLY A 32 0.47 14.00 10.15
C GLY A 32 -0.89 13.69 9.52
N GLY A 33 -0.93 12.87 8.48
CA GLY A 33 -2.19 12.55 7.80
C GLY A 33 -2.79 11.20 8.19
N GLY A 34 -2.04 10.36 8.90
CA GLY A 34 -2.48 9.03 9.24
C GLY A 34 -2.53 8.10 8.04
N GLU A 35 -3.41 7.11 8.10
CA GLU A 35 -3.55 6.14 7.03
C GLU A 35 -4.27 6.75 5.83
N VAL A 36 -3.71 6.53 4.64
CA VAL A 36 -4.24 7.04 3.38
C VAL A 36 -4.36 5.91 2.38
N ALA A 37 -5.47 5.87 1.65
CA ALA A 37 -5.69 4.91 0.59
C ALA A 37 -5.66 5.62 -0.77
N PHE A 38 -4.88 5.11 -1.70
CA PHE A 38 -4.83 5.61 -3.07
C PHE A 38 -5.51 4.61 -3.99
N LEU A 39 -6.45 5.10 -4.77
CA LEU A 39 -7.17 4.31 -5.78
C LEU A 39 -6.81 4.82 -7.16
N ALA A 40 -7.08 4.01 -8.19
CA ALA A 40 -6.87 4.43 -9.57
C ALA A 40 -7.56 5.76 -9.84
N GLY A 41 -6.88 6.66 -10.54
CA GLY A 41 -7.40 7.99 -10.83
C GLY A 41 -7.25 9.01 -9.71
N HIS A 42 -6.57 8.67 -8.63
CA HIS A 42 -6.36 9.60 -7.52
C HIS A 42 -5.67 10.88 -8.00
N ALA A 43 -6.10 12.02 -7.45
CA ALA A 43 -5.48 13.30 -7.75
C ALA A 43 -4.00 13.30 -7.35
N PRO A 44 -3.18 14.15 -7.98
CA PRO A 44 -1.76 14.25 -7.60
C PRO A 44 -1.59 14.50 -6.10
N PHE A 45 -0.61 13.83 -5.53
CA PHE A 45 -0.34 13.89 -4.10
C PHE A 45 1.15 13.70 -3.84
N LEU A 46 1.67 14.40 -2.87
CA LEU A 46 3.04 14.21 -2.40
C LEU A 46 3.02 14.31 -0.87
N GLY A 47 3.53 13.29 -0.20
CA GLY A 47 3.55 13.29 1.26
C GLY A 47 4.72 12.51 1.81
N ALA A 48 5.10 12.82 3.05
CA ALA A 48 6.12 12.09 3.77
C ALA A 48 5.49 10.85 4.42
N LEU A 49 6.23 9.73 4.38
CA LEU A 49 5.80 8.46 4.94
C LEU A 49 6.35 8.30 6.35
N THR A 50 5.56 7.71 7.23
CA THR A 50 6.04 7.27 8.54
C THR A 50 6.37 5.78 8.48
N ALA A 51 7.14 5.29 9.44
CA ALA A 51 7.44 3.88 9.55
C ALA A 51 6.14 3.10 9.74
N SER A 52 5.85 2.19 8.81
CA SER A 52 4.59 1.45 8.81
C SER A 52 4.63 0.34 7.78
N HIS A 53 3.57 -0.46 7.79
CA HIS A 53 3.33 -1.43 6.74
C HIS A 53 2.44 -0.80 5.67
N THR A 54 2.91 -0.84 4.43
CA THR A 54 2.13 -0.45 3.28
C THR A 54 1.56 -1.70 2.64
N ARG A 55 0.29 -1.68 2.26
CA ARG A 55 -0.37 -2.79 1.61
C ARG A 55 -0.73 -2.40 0.19
N ILE A 56 -0.26 -3.22 -0.75
CA ILE A 56 -0.51 -3.02 -2.16
C ILE A 56 -1.48 -4.11 -2.61
N TYR A 57 -2.70 -3.72 -2.91
CA TYR A 57 -3.74 -4.65 -3.38
C TYR A 57 -3.59 -4.80 -4.87
N LEU A 58 -2.99 -5.91 -5.28
CA LEU A 58 -2.63 -6.17 -6.67
C LEU A 58 -3.85 -6.47 -7.51
N ALA A 59 -3.74 -6.17 -8.80
CA ALA A 59 -4.82 -6.42 -9.75
C ALA A 59 -5.18 -7.91 -9.88
N ASP A 60 -4.25 -8.81 -9.56
CA ASP A 60 -4.47 -10.26 -9.60
C ASP A 60 -5.17 -10.81 -8.36
N GLY A 61 -5.52 -9.95 -7.41
CA GLY A 61 -6.22 -10.34 -6.18
C GLY A 61 -5.34 -10.65 -4.99
N LYS A 62 -4.03 -10.58 -5.16
CA LYS A 62 -3.08 -10.77 -4.06
C LYS A 62 -2.78 -9.44 -3.37
N VAL A 63 -2.22 -9.51 -2.18
CA VAL A 63 -1.80 -8.33 -1.42
C VAL A 63 -0.31 -8.44 -1.15
N GLN A 64 0.45 -7.44 -1.59
CA GLN A 64 1.86 -7.34 -1.29
C GLN A 64 2.03 -6.43 -0.07
N ASP A 65 2.64 -6.97 0.98
CA ASP A 65 2.96 -6.19 2.18
C ASP A 65 4.38 -5.66 2.06
N VAL A 66 4.57 -4.40 2.43
CA VAL A 66 5.88 -3.75 2.40
C VAL A 66 6.08 -3.02 3.71
N ALA A 67 7.12 -3.40 4.45
CA ALA A 67 7.51 -2.67 5.65
C ALA A 67 8.37 -1.48 5.21
N ILE A 68 7.89 -0.28 5.47
CA ILE A 68 8.56 0.97 5.08
C ILE A 68 9.02 1.70 6.33
N HIS A 69 10.25 2.15 6.34
CA HIS A 69 10.86 2.83 7.49
C HIS A 69 10.89 4.34 7.34
N GLY A 70 10.16 4.87 6.37
CA GLY A 70 10.09 6.30 6.08
C GLY A 70 10.35 6.57 4.61
N GLY A 71 10.22 7.81 4.20
CA GLY A 71 10.40 8.22 2.83
C GLY A 71 9.27 9.10 2.35
N PHE A 72 8.94 9.01 1.07
CA PHE A 72 7.90 9.83 0.45
C PHE A 72 7.01 8.98 -0.43
N VAL A 73 5.76 9.39 -0.57
CA VAL A 73 4.85 8.84 -1.56
C VAL A 73 4.49 9.94 -2.54
N GLU A 74 4.57 9.63 -3.82
CA GLU A 74 4.15 10.53 -4.89
C GLU A 74 3.08 9.83 -5.71
N VAL A 75 1.96 10.52 -5.94
CA VAL A 75 0.89 10.03 -6.80
C VAL A 75 0.74 11.01 -7.95
N SER A 76 0.87 10.53 -9.17
CA SER A 76 0.75 11.35 -10.37
C SER A 76 0.52 10.46 -11.58
N ASN A 77 -0.37 10.90 -12.48
CA ASN A 77 -0.64 10.18 -13.74
C ASN A 77 -0.95 8.70 -13.56
N ASN A 78 -1.82 8.41 -12.60
CA ASN A 78 -2.25 7.04 -12.29
C ASN A 78 -1.11 6.12 -11.89
N LYS A 79 -0.11 6.68 -11.21
CA LYS A 79 1.05 5.97 -10.72
C LYS A 79 1.32 6.36 -9.27
N VAL A 80 1.55 5.39 -8.42
CA VAL A 80 1.95 5.59 -7.04
C VAL A 80 3.41 5.17 -6.90
N SER A 81 4.26 6.10 -6.50
CA SER A 81 5.69 5.84 -6.27
C SER A 81 5.98 5.99 -4.78
N LEU A 82 6.45 4.92 -4.17
CA LEU A 82 6.88 4.91 -2.78
C LEU A 82 8.40 4.98 -2.79
N LEU A 83 8.94 6.13 -2.39
CA LEU A 83 10.38 6.42 -2.42
C LEU A 83 10.91 6.26 -0.99
N THR A 84 11.75 5.27 -0.77
CA THR A 84 12.20 4.93 0.58
C THR A 84 13.67 4.56 0.58
N ASP A 85 14.37 4.88 1.67
CA ASP A 85 15.76 4.46 1.84
C ASP A 85 15.83 3.00 2.28
N LEU A 86 14.81 2.54 3.01
CA LEU A 86 14.79 1.20 3.54
C LEU A 86 13.38 0.66 3.52
N ALA A 87 13.19 -0.44 2.81
CA ALA A 87 11.93 -1.16 2.76
C ALA A 87 12.20 -2.65 2.72
N GLU A 88 11.30 -3.42 3.32
CA GLU A 88 11.35 -4.87 3.30
C GLU A 88 10.05 -5.41 2.73
N LEU A 89 10.17 -6.21 1.67
CA LEU A 89 9.00 -6.84 1.08
C LEU A 89 8.60 -8.04 1.93
N GLY A 90 7.33 -8.07 2.31
CA GLY A 90 6.74 -9.26 2.92
C GLY A 90 6.32 -10.24 1.82
N GLY A 91 5.80 -11.39 2.21
CA GLY A 91 5.22 -12.31 1.26
C GLY A 91 3.91 -11.76 0.69
N GLU A 92 3.53 -12.27 -0.48
CA GLU A 92 2.22 -11.96 -1.03
C GLU A 92 1.15 -12.72 -0.25
N ILE A 93 0.03 -12.05 -0.01
CA ILE A 93 -1.09 -12.59 0.74
C ILE A 93 -2.32 -12.58 -0.14
N ASP A 94 -3.10 -13.65 -0.06
CA ASP A 94 -4.41 -13.68 -0.72
C ASP A 94 -5.30 -12.59 -0.12
N ARG A 95 -5.97 -11.80 -0.97
CA ARG A 95 -6.77 -10.67 -0.51
C ARG A 95 -7.88 -11.08 0.45
N ALA A 96 -8.55 -12.19 0.15
CA ALA A 96 -9.63 -12.67 1.03
C ALA A 96 -9.09 -13.05 2.40
N ARG A 97 -7.90 -13.65 2.43
CA ARG A 97 -7.23 -14.03 3.66
C ARG A 97 -6.82 -12.79 4.47
N ALA A 98 -6.29 -11.78 3.79
CA ALA A 98 -5.89 -10.53 4.43
C ALA A 98 -7.11 -9.83 5.04
N LEU A 99 -8.23 -9.83 4.33
CA LEU A 99 -9.46 -9.23 4.82
C LEU A 99 -10.00 -9.97 6.05
N ARG A 100 -9.98 -11.29 6.03
CA ARG A 100 -10.41 -12.08 7.19
C ARG A 100 -9.53 -11.81 8.41
N ALA A 101 -8.24 -11.68 8.21
CA ALA A 101 -7.31 -11.36 9.30
C ALA A 101 -7.61 -9.99 9.90
N LYS A 102 -7.94 -9.01 9.06
CA LYS A 102 -8.33 -7.67 9.51
C LYS A 102 -9.61 -7.71 10.33
N GLU A 103 -10.62 -8.42 9.86
CA GLU A 103 -11.89 -8.55 10.57
C GLU A 103 -11.71 -9.23 11.92
N ALA A 104 -10.91 -10.29 11.97
CA ALA A 104 -10.63 -10.99 13.22
C ALA A 104 -9.92 -10.09 14.24
N ALA A 105 -8.97 -9.27 13.77
CA ALA A 105 -8.27 -8.32 14.63
C ALA A 105 -9.21 -7.26 15.17
N GLU A 106 -10.12 -6.75 14.35
CA GLU A 106 -11.13 -5.77 14.75
C GLU A 106 -12.07 -6.36 15.79
N GLU A 107 -12.50 -7.60 15.63
CA GLU A 107 -13.35 -8.27 16.61
C GLU A 107 -12.66 -8.44 17.95
N ARG A 108 -11.38 -8.82 17.95
CA ARG A 108 -10.61 -8.95 19.20
C ARG A 108 -10.53 -7.62 19.93
N LEU A 109 -10.25 -6.55 19.22
CA LEU A 109 -10.16 -5.22 19.81
C LEU A 109 -11.49 -4.79 20.42
N ARG A 110 -12.61 -5.12 19.77
CA ARG A 110 -13.93 -4.79 20.29
C ARG A 110 -14.30 -5.65 21.48
N GLY A 111 -13.78 -6.86 21.57
CA GLY A 111 -14.09 -7.79 22.65
C GLY A 111 -13.27 -7.61 23.91
N GLU A 112 -12.27 -6.76 23.91
CA GLU A 112 -11.34 -6.55 25.03
C GLU A 112 -11.75 -5.39 25.94
N HIS A 113 -12.99 -5.20 26.19
CA HIS A 113 -13.46 -4.10 27.04
C HIS A 113 -13.76 -4.57 28.45
#